data_6ce5a8bfc93af6f66f8001aa0377d035
#
_entry.id   6ce5a8bfc93af6f66f8001aa0377d035
#
_cell.length_a   1.000
_cell.length_b   1.000
_cell.length_c   1.000
_cell.angle_alpha   90.00
_cell.angle_beta   90.00
_cell.angle_gamma   90.00
#
_symmetry.space_group_name_H-M   'P 1'
#
loop_
_entity.id
_entity.type
_entity.pdbx_description
1 polymer ?
#
loop_
_entity_poly.entity_id
_entity_poly.type
_entity_poly.pdbx_seq_one_letter_code
_entity_poly.pdbx_strand_id
1 'polypeptide(L)'
;SGPAGLTIAGDLARQGFNVEIFEMEPEPGGVLMFGIPEYRLPKDIVRREIKKIEELGVVFHCNTTVGNDELTIDKLFELGYDAIFMGTGTGRPQKLEIPGSDLKGVRQAIWFLRRVSLYNEGNMSRDEIVVHEGDRVFVIGCGNTALDAARTAVRIGASHVEVVYRRTINEMSALHSEYEEAVEEGVKFSWQSNIVEIHNDNGRLNEVVIECNGERRTEKADFVIMAVGSAPESRIVSTTTGIDVDDRGYVLTREKPYGMTTRKGVFAGGDVVNRPSTVVLAMRDAKQVAEGIAQYVDAMKLMESINKGGELKKPEDQK
;
A
#
# COMPACT_ATOMS: atom_id res chain seq x y z
N SER A 1 -2.51 1.28 -8.65
CA SER A 1 -2.56 -0.05 -9.30
C SER A 1 -2.34 -1.23 -8.33
N GLY A 2 -2.60 -1.05 -7.05
CA GLY A 2 -2.62 -2.17 -6.09
C GLY A 2 -3.81 -3.12 -6.31
N PRO A 3 -3.99 -4.14 -5.42
CA PRO A 3 -5.05 -5.16 -5.56
C PRO A 3 -6.43 -4.58 -5.80
N ALA A 4 -6.82 -3.53 -5.07
CA ALA A 4 -8.11 -2.88 -5.23
C ALA A 4 -8.25 -2.20 -6.61
N GLY A 5 -7.25 -1.40 -7.03
CA GLY A 5 -7.26 -0.71 -8.31
C GLY A 5 -7.29 -1.67 -9.51
N LEU A 6 -6.50 -2.73 -9.48
CA LEU A 6 -6.49 -3.76 -10.53
C LEU A 6 -7.84 -4.50 -10.61
N THR A 7 -8.46 -4.80 -9.48
CA THR A 7 -9.78 -5.45 -9.44
C THR A 7 -10.85 -4.56 -10.07
N ILE A 8 -10.91 -3.29 -9.67
CA ILE A 8 -11.87 -2.33 -10.23
C ILE A 8 -11.66 -2.15 -11.72
N ALA A 9 -10.42 -2.00 -12.16
CA ALA A 9 -10.10 -1.81 -13.56
C ALA A 9 -10.57 -2.99 -14.42
N GLY A 10 -10.28 -4.22 -13.98
CA GLY A 10 -10.74 -5.41 -14.68
C GLY A 10 -12.27 -5.56 -14.69
N ASP A 11 -12.94 -5.26 -13.58
CA ASP A 11 -14.39 -5.42 -13.49
C ASP A 11 -15.14 -4.34 -14.31
N LEU A 12 -14.68 -3.09 -14.29
CA LEU A 12 -15.27 -2.01 -15.10
C LEU A 12 -14.97 -2.19 -16.59
N ALA A 13 -13.76 -2.58 -16.98
CA ALA A 13 -13.41 -2.85 -18.37
C ALA A 13 -14.29 -3.97 -18.98
N ARG A 14 -14.56 -5.04 -18.23
CA ARG A 14 -15.50 -6.11 -18.67
C ARG A 14 -16.93 -5.61 -18.86
N GLN A 15 -17.33 -4.55 -18.17
CA GLN A 15 -18.63 -3.91 -18.33
C GLN A 15 -18.67 -2.89 -19.48
N GLY A 16 -17.54 -2.69 -20.20
CA GLY A 16 -17.44 -1.79 -21.34
C GLY A 16 -17.08 -0.35 -20.99
N PHE A 17 -16.63 -0.07 -19.78
CA PHE A 17 -16.08 1.24 -19.43
C PHE A 17 -14.66 1.39 -19.96
N ASN A 18 -14.30 2.60 -20.40
CA ASN A 18 -12.93 2.97 -20.66
C ASN A 18 -12.23 3.24 -19.33
N VAL A 19 -11.15 2.52 -19.04
CA VAL A 19 -10.46 2.60 -17.76
C VAL A 19 -8.99 2.93 -17.96
N GLU A 20 -8.51 3.91 -17.21
CA GLU A 20 -7.10 4.29 -17.16
C GLU A 20 -6.61 4.23 -15.72
N ILE A 21 -5.40 3.73 -15.52
CA ILE A 21 -4.74 3.63 -14.20
C ILE A 21 -3.53 4.54 -14.19
N PHE A 22 -3.48 5.45 -13.21
CA PHE A 22 -2.32 6.29 -12.92
C PHE A 22 -1.55 5.68 -11.75
N GLU A 23 -0.29 5.32 -11.99
CA GLU A 23 0.56 4.64 -11.03
C GLU A 23 1.90 5.39 -10.87
N MET A 24 2.27 5.70 -9.63
CA MET A 24 3.52 6.42 -9.34
C MET A 24 4.77 5.55 -9.52
N GLU A 25 4.64 4.24 -9.39
CA GLU A 25 5.73 3.29 -9.55
C GLU A 25 6.00 2.98 -11.04
N PRO A 26 7.19 2.44 -11.36
CA PRO A 26 7.55 2.11 -12.75
C PRO A 26 6.74 0.94 -13.32
N GLU A 27 6.18 0.08 -12.46
CA GLU A 27 5.33 -1.04 -12.82
C GLU A 27 4.04 -1.03 -12.00
N PRO A 28 2.91 -1.50 -12.57
CA PRO A 28 1.67 -1.67 -11.82
C PRO A 28 1.75 -2.88 -10.88
N GLY A 29 0.91 -2.89 -9.84
CA GLY A 29 0.78 -4.00 -8.90
C GLY A 29 0.83 -3.59 -7.43
N GLY A 30 1.32 -2.39 -7.12
CA GLY A 30 1.40 -1.88 -5.75
C GLY A 30 2.12 -2.86 -4.82
N VAL A 31 1.51 -3.20 -3.68
CA VAL A 31 2.09 -4.11 -2.69
C VAL A 31 2.37 -5.52 -3.25
N LEU A 32 1.65 -5.97 -4.28
CA LEU A 32 1.89 -7.27 -4.93
C LEU A 32 3.27 -7.32 -5.60
N MET A 33 3.71 -6.21 -6.19
CA MET A 33 5.01 -6.08 -6.83
C MET A 33 6.10 -5.69 -5.84
N PHE A 34 5.85 -4.71 -4.97
CA PHE A 34 6.88 -4.03 -4.21
C PHE A 34 6.87 -4.31 -2.71
N GLY A 35 5.83 -4.96 -2.17
CA GLY A 35 5.71 -5.24 -0.73
C GLY A 35 5.80 -6.72 -0.39
N ILE A 36 5.13 -7.59 -1.14
CA ILE A 36 5.15 -9.04 -0.90
C ILE A 36 6.43 -9.62 -1.53
N PRO A 37 7.25 -10.38 -0.79
CA PRO A 37 8.48 -10.96 -1.33
C PRO A 37 8.25 -11.95 -2.47
N GLU A 38 9.24 -12.09 -3.37
CA GLU A 38 9.21 -13.00 -4.52
C GLU A 38 8.93 -14.46 -4.13
N TYR A 39 9.50 -14.93 -3.02
CA TYR A 39 9.31 -16.31 -2.55
C TYR A 39 7.88 -16.62 -2.09
N ARG A 40 7.08 -15.59 -1.78
CA ARG A 40 5.64 -15.73 -1.46
C ARG A 40 4.74 -15.51 -2.66
N LEU A 41 5.09 -14.56 -3.50
CA LEU A 41 4.33 -14.21 -4.69
C LEU A 41 5.28 -13.90 -5.86
N PRO A 42 5.56 -14.88 -6.73
CA PRO A 42 6.36 -14.67 -7.93
C PRO A 42 5.80 -13.55 -8.81
N LYS A 43 6.67 -12.62 -9.22
CA LYS A 43 6.24 -11.41 -9.95
C LYS A 43 5.70 -11.71 -11.33
N ASP A 44 6.15 -12.78 -11.95
CA ASP A 44 5.61 -13.25 -13.23
C ASP A 44 4.11 -13.58 -13.15
N ILE A 45 3.64 -14.08 -12.00
CA ILE A 45 2.21 -14.33 -11.79
C ILE A 45 1.45 -12.99 -11.79
N VAL A 46 1.97 -12.00 -11.08
CA VAL A 46 1.37 -10.66 -11.00
C VAL A 46 1.34 -10.01 -12.38
N ARG A 47 2.45 -10.03 -13.12
CA ARG A 47 2.54 -9.47 -14.48
C ARG A 47 1.58 -10.14 -15.44
N ARG A 48 1.43 -11.47 -15.35
CA ARG A 48 0.46 -12.21 -16.17
C ARG A 48 -0.98 -11.78 -15.89
N GLU A 49 -1.35 -11.54 -14.64
CA GLU A 49 -2.71 -11.07 -14.30
C GLU A 49 -2.91 -9.60 -14.74
N ILE A 50 -1.91 -8.75 -14.62
CA ILE A 50 -1.95 -7.36 -15.13
C ILE A 50 -2.13 -7.37 -16.65
N LYS A 51 -1.38 -8.21 -17.37
CA LYS A 51 -1.51 -8.33 -18.84
C LYS A 51 -2.93 -8.69 -19.28
N LYS A 52 -3.63 -9.56 -18.55
CA LYS A 52 -5.04 -9.87 -18.85
C LYS A 52 -5.95 -8.64 -18.69
N ILE A 53 -5.61 -7.73 -17.77
CA ILE A 53 -6.35 -6.48 -17.57
C ILE A 53 -6.05 -5.51 -18.73
N GLU A 54 -4.80 -5.43 -19.18
CA GLU A 54 -4.42 -4.66 -20.37
C GLU A 54 -5.13 -5.17 -21.64
N GLU A 55 -5.25 -6.48 -21.79
CA GLU A 55 -5.97 -7.11 -22.92
C GLU A 55 -7.47 -6.78 -22.94
N LEU A 56 -8.04 -6.34 -21.81
CA LEU A 56 -9.41 -5.79 -21.75
C LEU A 56 -9.50 -4.32 -22.23
N GLY A 57 -8.37 -3.71 -22.59
CA GLY A 57 -8.29 -2.32 -23.03
C GLY A 57 -7.97 -1.31 -21.92
N VAL A 58 -7.60 -1.75 -20.73
CA VAL A 58 -7.15 -0.85 -19.65
C VAL A 58 -5.79 -0.26 -19.99
N VAL A 59 -5.67 1.07 -19.87
CA VAL A 59 -4.42 1.82 -20.11
C VAL A 59 -3.71 2.10 -18.79
N PHE A 60 -2.42 1.84 -18.73
CA PHE A 60 -1.58 2.12 -17.56
C PHE A 60 -0.63 3.29 -17.82
N HIS A 61 -0.68 4.30 -16.96
CA HIS A 61 0.25 5.44 -16.93
C HIS A 61 1.18 5.29 -15.72
N CYS A 62 2.25 4.52 -15.89
CA CYS A 62 3.28 4.35 -14.85
C CYS A 62 4.15 5.59 -14.72
N ASN A 63 4.93 5.69 -13.62
CA ASN A 63 5.73 6.88 -13.27
C ASN A 63 4.90 8.17 -13.22
N THR A 64 3.60 8.06 -12.93
CA THR A 64 2.65 9.18 -12.95
C THR A 64 2.04 9.35 -11.56
N THR A 65 2.39 10.45 -10.91
CA THR A 65 1.93 10.77 -9.55
C THR A 65 0.71 11.68 -9.59
N VAL A 66 -0.41 11.23 -9.03
CA VAL A 66 -1.61 12.06 -8.80
C VAL A 66 -1.51 12.76 -7.43
N GLY A 67 -1.96 14.01 -7.36
CA GLY A 67 -1.91 14.84 -6.16
C GLY A 67 -0.62 15.65 -6.05
N ASN A 68 -0.02 15.99 -7.18
CA ASN A 68 1.04 17.01 -7.33
C ASN A 68 0.48 18.21 -8.09
N ASP A 69 1.32 19.23 -8.33
CA ASP A 69 0.92 20.47 -9.02
C ASP A 69 0.52 20.24 -10.49
N GLU A 70 0.97 19.15 -11.11
CA GLU A 70 0.73 18.84 -12.52
C GLU A 70 -0.56 18.05 -12.73
N LEU A 71 -0.86 17.10 -11.82
CA LEU A 71 -1.99 16.18 -11.95
C LEU A 71 -2.74 16.02 -10.62
N THR A 72 -3.85 16.74 -10.51
CA THR A 72 -4.80 16.67 -9.38
C THR A 72 -6.06 15.91 -9.75
N ILE A 73 -6.91 15.60 -8.77
CA ILE A 73 -8.26 15.06 -9.01
C ILE A 73 -9.10 16.03 -9.87
N ASP A 74 -8.99 17.34 -9.62
CA ASP A 74 -9.71 18.35 -10.43
C ASP A 74 -9.25 18.30 -11.88
N LYS A 75 -7.95 18.16 -12.10
CA LYS A 75 -7.40 18.06 -13.46
C LYS A 75 -7.88 16.81 -14.19
N LEU A 76 -8.05 15.69 -13.51
CA LEU A 76 -8.61 14.48 -14.12
C LEU A 76 -10.08 14.71 -14.55
N PHE A 77 -10.90 15.39 -13.75
CA PHE A 77 -12.25 15.75 -14.19
C PHE A 77 -12.23 16.73 -15.37
N GLU A 78 -11.34 17.70 -15.41
CA GLU A 78 -11.16 18.60 -16.56
C GLU A 78 -10.76 17.84 -17.85
N LEU A 79 -10.02 16.74 -17.72
CA LEU A 79 -9.64 15.85 -18.82
C LEU A 79 -10.81 14.96 -19.30
N GLY A 80 -11.95 15.00 -18.61
CA GLY A 80 -13.18 14.33 -19.02
C GLY A 80 -13.44 12.97 -18.38
N TYR A 81 -12.76 12.61 -17.31
CA TYR A 81 -13.08 11.40 -16.57
C TYR A 81 -14.41 11.53 -15.84
N ASP A 82 -15.31 10.57 -16.01
CA ASP A 82 -16.65 10.55 -15.41
C ASP A 82 -16.63 10.24 -13.91
N ALA A 83 -15.68 9.40 -13.49
CA ALA A 83 -15.47 8.99 -12.09
C ALA A 83 -13.99 8.66 -11.83
N ILE A 84 -13.56 8.84 -10.59
CA ILE A 84 -12.17 8.58 -10.16
C ILE A 84 -12.20 7.65 -8.97
N PHE A 85 -11.37 6.60 -9.00
CA PHE A 85 -11.17 5.69 -7.90
C PHE A 85 -9.80 5.89 -7.24
N MET A 86 -9.79 6.07 -5.93
CA MET A 86 -8.59 6.17 -5.10
C MET A 86 -8.27 4.82 -4.46
N GLY A 87 -7.31 4.09 -5.01
CA GLY A 87 -6.80 2.82 -4.48
C GLY A 87 -5.36 2.92 -3.99
N THR A 88 -5.02 4.01 -3.32
CA THR A 88 -3.64 4.38 -2.94
C THR A 88 -3.06 3.56 -1.78
N GLY A 89 -3.90 2.79 -1.09
CA GLY A 89 -3.47 1.97 0.05
C GLY A 89 -2.93 2.80 1.23
N THR A 90 -1.97 2.23 1.94
CA THR A 90 -1.35 2.84 3.13
C THR A 90 0.17 2.92 2.94
N GLY A 91 0.62 3.92 2.18
CA GLY A 91 2.04 4.10 1.86
C GLY A 91 2.85 4.79 2.96
N ARG A 92 2.21 5.54 3.87
CA ARG A 92 2.89 6.28 4.94
C ARG A 92 3.17 5.37 6.13
N PRO A 93 4.45 5.08 6.45
CA PRO A 93 4.79 4.26 7.60
C PRO A 93 4.47 5.00 8.91
N GLN A 94 4.01 4.26 9.92
CA GLN A 94 3.92 4.79 11.28
C GLN A 94 5.32 4.93 11.87
N LYS A 95 5.57 6.04 12.56
CA LYS A 95 6.82 6.28 13.25
C LYS A 95 6.77 5.68 14.66
N LEU A 96 7.88 5.12 15.08
CA LEU A 96 8.13 4.77 16.47
C LEU A 96 9.08 5.82 17.04
N GLU A 97 8.62 6.56 18.03
CA GLU A 97 9.41 7.63 18.66
C GLU A 97 10.22 7.05 19.82
N ILE A 98 11.37 6.50 19.49
CA ILE A 98 12.39 6.08 20.47
C ILE A 98 13.72 6.74 20.13
N PRO A 99 14.59 6.98 21.13
CA PRO A 99 15.92 7.54 20.89
C PRO A 99 16.68 6.73 19.83
N GLY A 100 17.19 7.42 18.81
CA GLY A 100 17.94 6.81 17.70
C GLY A 100 17.07 6.27 16.53
N SER A 101 15.76 6.43 16.57
CA SER A 101 14.87 5.97 15.48
C SER A 101 15.06 6.71 14.13
N ASP A 102 15.77 7.84 14.13
CA ASP A 102 16.11 8.65 12.96
C ASP A 102 17.46 8.28 12.30
N LEU A 103 18.22 7.37 12.91
CA LEU A 103 19.52 6.94 12.39
C LEU A 103 19.40 6.27 11.00
N LYS A 104 20.48 6.41 10.21
CA LYS A 104 20.53 5.83 8.85
C LYS A 104 20.36 4.31 8.79
N GLY A 105 20.68 3.60 9.87
CA GLY A 105 20.47 2.16 10.03
C GLY A 105 19.04 1.75 10.40
N VAL A 106 18.11 2.71 10.58
CA VAL A 106 16.71 2.43 10.92
C VAL A 106 15.83 2.71 9.70
N ARG A 107 15.06 1.73 9.24
CA ARG A 107 14.17 1.85 8.09
C ARG A 107 12.85 1.13 8.29
N GLN A 108 11.86 1.57 7.52
CA GLN A 108 10.55 0.93 7.48
C GLN A 108 10.58 -0.37 6.66
N ALA A 109 9.80 -1.37 7.09
CA ALA A 109 9.75 -2.68 6.45
C ALA A 109 9.35 -2.59 4.96
N ILE A 110 8.32 -1.80 4.62
CA ILE A 110 7.88 -1.64 3.23
C ILE A 110 8.98 -1.00 2.38
N TRP A 111 9.71 -0.01 2.91
CA TRP A 111 10.83 0.58 2.20
C TRP A 111 11.94 -0.45 1.91
N PHE A 112 12.26 -1.29 2.90
CA PHE A 112 13.27 -2.34 2.76
C PHE A 112 12.82 -3.40 1.74
N LEU A 113 11.60 -3.92 1.85
CA LEU A 113 11.04 -4.94 0.94
C LEU A 113 10.97 -4.43 -0.50
N ARG A 114 10.54 -3.17 -0.70
CA ARG A 114 10.52 -2.53 -2.01
C ARG A 114 11.91 -2.51 -2.67
N ARG A 115 12.95 -2.15 -1.91
CA ARG A 115 14.33 -2.10 -2.45
C ARG A 115 14.82 -3.49 -2.82
N VAL A 116 14.58 -4.49 -1.99
CA VAL A 116 14.93 -5.88 -2.30
C VAL A 116 14.16 -6.39 -3.54
N SER A 117 12.88 -6.04 -3.66
CA SER A 117 12.11 -6.37 -4.86
C SER A 117 12.72 -5.73 -6.12
N LEU A 118 13.03 -4.44 -6.08
CA LEU A 118 13.67 -3.72 -7.20
C LEU A 118 15.05 -4.31 -7.55
N TYR A 119 15.83 -4.73 -6.55
CA TYR A 119 17.10 -5.42 -6.76
C TYR A 119 16.91 -6.77 -7.47
N ASN A 120 15.98 -7.59 -6.99
CA ASN A 120 15.69 -8.90 -7.60
C ASN A 120 15.26 -8.78 -9.07
N GLU A 121 14.59 -7.68 -9.42
CA GLU A 121 14.14 -7.37 -10.79
C GLU A 121 15.23 -6.68 -11.64
N GLY A 122 16.44 -6.49 -11.11
CA GLY A 122 17.53 -5.84 -11.83
C GLY A 122 17.39 -4.30 -11.97
N ASN A 123 16.44 -3.69 -11.28
CA ASN A 123 16.18 -2.25 -11.31
C ASN A 123 16.97 -1.47 -10.23
N MET A 124 17.81 -2.16 -9.45
CA MET A 124 18.61 -1.59 -8.38
C MET A 124 19.90 -2.39 -8.21
N SER A 125 20.99 -1.74 -7.83
CA SER A 125 22.26 -2.44 -7.55
C SER A 125 22.27 -3.03 -6.13
N ARG A 126 23.14 -4.04 -5.91
CA ARG A 126 23.30 -4.66 -4.58
C ARG A 126 23.78 -3.65 -3.51
N ASP A 127 24.62 -2.70 -3.90
CA ASP A 127 25.16 -1.67 -3.00
C ASP A 127 24.09 -0.71 -2.47
N GLU A 128 22.95 -0.65 -3.13
CA GLU A 128 21.81 0.15 -2.68
C GLU A 128 20.94 -0.59 -1.66
N ILE A 129 21.15 -1.89 -1.46
CA ILE A 129 20.51 -2.68 -0.40
C ILE A 129 21.29 -2.43 0.89
N VAL A 130 20.61 -1.90 1.89
CA VAL A 130 21.22 -1.43 3.16
C VAL A 130 21.54 -2.52 4.17
N VAL A 131 20.99 -3.73 3.99
CA VAL A 131 21.35 -4.92 4.77
C VAL A 131 22.38 -5.71 3.98
N HIS A 132 23.50 -6.02 4.61
CA HIS A 132 24.63 -6.71 4.00
C HIS A 132 24.80 -8.12 4.59
N GLU A 133 25.61 -8.91 3.90
CA GLU A 133 26.02 -10.21 4.41
C GLU A 133 26.77 -10.07 5.75
N GLY A 134 26.37 -10.85 6.74
CA GLY A 134 26.94 -10.80 8.07
C GLY A 134 26.27 -9.83 9.04
N ASP A 135 25.40 -8.92 8.58
CA ASP A 135 24.73 -7.94 9.43
C ASP A 135 23.83 -8.61 10.49
N ARG A 136 23.69 -7.91 11.61
CA ARG A 136 22.75 -8.22 12.69
C ARG A 136 21.54 -7.30 12.56
N VAL A 137 20.39 -7.88 12.26
CA VAL A 137 19.15 -7.17 11.94
C VAL A 137 18.10 -7.41 13.01
N PHE A 138 17.51 -6.34 13.51
CA PHE A 138 16.38 -6.40 14.43
C PHE A 138 15.11 -5.88 13.74
N VAL A 139 14.00 -6.61 13.89
CA VAL A 139 12.71 -6.25 13.28
C VAL A 139 11.71 -5.95 14.40
N ILE A 140 11.14 -4.74 14.40
CA ILE A 140 10.15 -4.32 15.40
C ILE A 140 8.75 -4.58 14.87
N GLY A 141 8.00 -5.45 15.54
CA GLY A 141 6.63 -5.83 15.14
C GLY A 141 6.52 -7.31 14.76
N CYS A 142 5.30 -7.86 14.74
CA CYS A 142 5.05 -9.26 14.42
C CYS A 142 3.76 -9.45 13.60
N GLY A 143 3.59 -8.64 12.55
CA GLY A 143 2.61 -8.85 11.49
C GLY A 143 3.25 -9.52 10.28
N ASN A 144 2.46 -9.87 9.26
CA ASN A 144 2.98 -10.50 8.05
C ASN A 144 4.12 -9.70 7.41
N THR A 145 4.02 -8.36 7.36
CA THR A 145 5.10 -7.50 6.85
C THR A 145 6.39 -7.59 7.66
N ALA A 146 6.30 -7.79 8.99
CA ALA A 146 7.47 -7.98 9.84
C ALA A 146 8.16 -9.31 9.53
N LEU A 147 7.39 -10.39 9.38
CA LEU A 147 7.92 -11.70 9.03
C LEU A 147 8.50 -11.71 7.61
N ASP A 148 7.83 -11.05 6.66
CA ASP A 148 8.37 -10.87 5.31
C ASP A 148 9.72 -10.17 5.32
N ALA A 149 9.84 -9.09 6.10
CA ALA A 149 11.09 -8.35 6.22
C ALA A 149 12.18 -9.17 6.92
N ALA A 150 11.84 -9.90 8.00
CA ALA A 150 12.79 -10.76 8.72
C ALA A 150 13.33 -11.89 7.84
N ARG A 151 12.44 -12.64 7.17
CA ARG A 151 12.82 -13.72 6.25
C ARG A 151 13.62 -13.20 5.06
N THR A 152 13.24 -12.02 4.53
CA THR A 152 14.00 -11.37 3.46
C THR A 152 15.39 -10.99 3.92
N ALA A 153 15.56 -10.48 5.15
CA ALA A 153 16.87 -10.15 5.71
C ALA A 153 17.77 -11.40 5.85
N VAL A 154 17.22 -12.54 6.29
CA VAL A 154 17.93 -13.82 6.30
C VAL A 154 18.38 -14.21 4.89
N ARG A 155 17.49 -14.15 3.92
CA ARG A 155 17.73 -14.57 2.52
C ARG A 155 18.76 -13.73 1.78
N ILE A 156 18.93 -12.46 2.16
CA ILE A 156 19.98 -11.59 1.60
C ILE A 156 21.31 -11.66 2.35
N GLY A 157 21.42 -12.52 3.39
CA GLY A 157 22.69 -12.87 4.02
C GLY A 157 22.93 -12.28 5.40
N ALA A 158 21.94 -11.72 6.09
CA ALA A 158 22.09 -11.30 7.49
C ALA A 158 22.47 -12.51 8.35
N SER A 159 23.47 -12.34 9.24
CA SER A 159 23.98 -13.40 10.11
C SER A 159 23.12 -13.64 11.35
N HIS A 160 22.33 -12.63 11.72
CA HIS A 160 21.40 -12.69 12.85
C HIS A 160 20.19 -11.84 12.53
N VAL A 161 19.00 -12.43 12.61
CA VAL A 161 17.74 -11.72 12.48
C VAL A 161 16.87 -12.03 13.69
N GLU A 162 16.43 -10.99 14.39
CA GLU A 162 15.59 -11.11 15.57
C GLU A 162 14.37 -10.20 15.49
N VAL A 163 13.19 -10.82 15.60
CA VAL A 163 11.91 -10.11 15.69
C VAL A 163 11.65 -9.76 17.16
N VAL A 164 11.52 -8.47 17.46
CA VAL A 164 11.20 -7.96 18.80
C VAL A 164 9.73 -7.54 18.83
N TYR A 165 8.94 -8.19 19.67
CA TYR A 165 7.52 -7.97 19.74
C TYR A 165 7.02 -7.74 21.17
N ARG A 166 6.27 -6.64 21.36
CA ARG A 166 5.81 -6.20 22.69
C ARG A 166 4.74 -7.07 23.34
N ARG A 167 4.17 -8.02 22.60
CA ARG A 167 3.11 -8.92 23.08
C ARG A 167 3.58 -10.38 23.03
N THR A 168 2.67 -11.28 23.36
CA THR A 168 2.89 -12.71 23.31
C THR A 168 2.71 -13.27 21.90
N ILE A 169 3.14 -14.52 21.68
CA ILE A 169 2.93 -15.25 20.44
C ILE A 169 1.43 -15.39 20.08
N ASN A 170 0.56 -15.51 21.07
CA ASN A 170 -0.90 -15.65 20.85
C ASN A 170 -1.55 -14.34 20.37
N GLU A 171 -0.89 -13.21 20.51
CA GLU A 171 -1.36 -11.89 20.09
C GLU A 171 -0.68 -11.39 18.82
N MET A 172 0.16 -12.23 18.20
CA MET A 172 0.74 -11.82 16.93
C MET A 172 -0.34 -11.76 15.84
N SER A 173 -0.20 -10.77 14.96
CA SER A 173 -1.13 -10.57 13.86
C SER A 173 -0.75 -11.30 12.58
N ALA A 174 0.46 -11.86 12.51
CA ALA A 174 0.88 -12.71 11.41
C ALA A 174 0.21 -14.09 11.49
N LEU A 175 0.13 -14.78 10.36
CA LEU A 175 -0.34 -16.15 10.30
C LEU A 175 0.66 -17.07 11.02
N HIS A 176 0.16 -18.06 11.75
CA HIS A 176 1.01 -18.98 12.52
C HIS A 176 1.96 -19.78 11.62
N SER A 177 1.50 -20.19 10.45
CA SER A 177 2.35 -20.85 9.45
C SER A 177 3.53 -19.99 9.00
N GLU A 178 3.33 -18.68 8.84
CA GLU A 178 4.41 -17.76 8.48
C GLU A 178 5.46 -17.61 9.60
N TYR A 179 4.99 -17.68 10.85
CA TYR A 179 5.88 -17.70 12.00
C TYR A 179 6.73 -18.99 12.03
N GLU A 180 6.11 -20.15 11.82
CA GLU A 180 6.80 -21.44 11.77
C GLU A 180 7.87 -21.45 10.67
N GLU A 181 7.55 -20.99 9.46
CA GLU A 181 8.51 -20.86 8.37
C GLU A 181 9.65 -19.88 8.71
N ALA A 182 9.36 -18.77 9.40
CA ALA A 182 10.39 -17.81 9.82
C ALA A 182 11.36 -18.45 10.85
N VAL A 183 10.83 -19.24 11.78
CA VAL A 183 11.65 -19.99 12.74
C VAL A 183 12.54 -21.03 12.04
N GLU A 184 11.98 -21.78 11.08
CA GLU A 184 12.73 -22.76 10.27
C GLU A 184 13.87 -22.09 9.47
N GLU A 185 13.67 -20.86 8.98
CA GLU A 185 14.70 -20.06 8.31
C GLU A 185 15.72 -19.43 9.27
N GLY A 186 15.58 -19.65 10.59
CA GLY A 186 16.55 -19.20 11.60
C GLY A 186 16.26 -17.81 12.20
N VAL A 187 15.09 -17.22 11.95
CA VAL A 187 14.67 -15.98 12.61
C VAL A 187 14.43 -16.23 14.10
N LYS A 188 15.00 -15.40 14.95
CA LYS A 188 14.79 -15.43 16.40
C LYS A 188 13.65 -14.51 16.81
N PHE A 189 13.01 -14.81 17.93
CA PHE A 189 11.88 -14.03 18.44
C PHE A 189 12.06 -13.67 19.91
N SER A 190 11.94 -12.38 20.22
CA SER A 190 11.85 -11.85 21.58
C SER A 190 10.44 -11.36 21.84
N TRP A 191 9.68 -12.18 22.54
CA TRP A 191 8.30 -11.89 22.97
C TRP A 191 8.28 -10.97 24.18
N GLN A 192 7.18 -10.22 24.35
CA GLN A 192 6.97 -9.28 25.46
C GLN A 192 8.14 -8.28 25.63
N SER A 193 8.78 -7.96 24.52
CA SER A 193 9.99 -7.16 24.45
C SER A 193 9.82 -5.94 23.57
N ASN A 194 10.48 -4.84 23.90
CA ASN A 194 10.53 -3.62 23.13
C ASN A 194 11.97 -3.19 22.92
N ILE A 195 12.27 -2.64 21.74
CA ILE A 195 13.48 -1.81 21.59
C ILE A 195 13.15 -0.45 22.16
N VAL A 196 13.88 -0.02 23.17
CA VAL A 196 13.65 1.24 23.90
C VAL A 196 14.65 2.33 23.55
N GLU A 197 15.84 1.95 23.07
CA GLU A 197 16.89 2.88 22.63
C GLU A 197 17.66 2.24 21.47
N ILE A 198 18.16 3.06 20.56
CA ILE A 198 19.05 2.67 19.46
C ILE A 198 20.28 3.56 19.56
N HIS A 199 21.45 2.94 19.75
CA HIS A 199 22.70 3.64 19.89
C HIS A 199 23.44 3.73 18.54
N ASN A 200 24.37 4.69 18.48
CA ASN A 200 25.21 4.87 17.32
C ASN A 200 26.67 5.12 17.72
N ASP A 201 27.57 4.73 16.83
CA ASP A 201 28.96 5.17 16.85
C ASP A 201 29.22 5.98 15.55
N ASN A 202 29.63 7.23 15.73
CA ASN A 202 29.90 8.17 14.61
C ASN A 202 28.76 8.28 13.59
N GLY A 203 27.49 8.23 14.05
CA GLY A 203 26.29 8.34 13.21
C GLY A 203 25.86 7.04 12.52
N ARG A 204 26.57 5.93 12.76
CA ARG A 204 26.21 4.59 12.33
C ARG A 204 25.60 3.82 13.50
N LEU A 205 24.43 3.20 13.26
CA LEU A 205 23.80 2.31 14.23
C LEU A 205 24.78 1.20 14.61
N ASN A 206 24.93 0.92 15.91
CA ASN A 206 25.83 -0.11 16.42
C ASN A 206 25.23 -1.01 17.49
N GLU A 207 24.23 -0.54 18.24
CA GLU A 207 23.59 -1.30 19.30
C GLU A 207 22.11 -0.95 19.46
N VAL A 208 21.34 -1.91 19.97
CA VAL A 208 19.95 -1.72 20.41
C VAL A 208 19.80 -2.11 21.88
N VAL A 209 18.99 -1.37 22.62
CA VAL A 209 18.60 -1.70 23.98
C VAL A 209 17.22 -2.32 23.94
N ILE A 210 17.12 -3.57 24.34
CA ILE A 210 15.88 -4.35 24.40
C ILE A 210 15.44 -4.48 25.84
N GLU A 211 14.20 -4.09 26.12
CA GLU A 211 13.56 -4.23 27.42
C GLU A 211 12.53 -5.35 27.41
N CYS A 212 12.62 -6.26 28.37
CA CYS A 212 11.66 -7.33 28.61
C CYS A 212 11.32 -7.38 30.10
N ASN A 213 10.05 -7.19 30.46
CA ASN A 213 9.58 -7.23 31.86
C ASN A 213 10.40 -6.33 32.83
N GLY A 214 10.88 -5.19 32.36
CA GLY A 214 11.68 -4.23 33.15
C GLY A 214 13.18 -4.55 33.18
N GLU A 215 13.62 -5.66 32.65
CA GLU A 215 15.04 -5.98 32.46
C GLU A 215 15.51 -5.49 31.09
N ARG A 216 16.69 -4.87 31.06
CA ARG A 216 17.31 -4.36 29.85
C ARG A 216 18.54 -5.15 29.45
N ARG A 217 18.65 -5.43 28.16
CA ARG A 217 19.85 -5.99 27.54
C ARG A 217 20.29 -5.15 26.37
N THR A 218 21.57 -5.01 26.13
CA THR A 218 22.14 -4.33 24.97
C THR A 218 22.69 -5.38 24.02
N GLU A 219 22.32 -5.26 22.74
CA GLU A 219 22.75 -6.15 21.67
C GLU A 219 23.40 -5.35 20.55
N LYS A 220 24.46 -5.89 19.96
CA LYS A 220 25.03 -5.32 18.74
C LYS A 220 24.03 -5.41 17.59
N ALA A 221 23.90 -4.35 16.83
CA ALA A 221 23.00 -4.26 15.72
C ALA A 221 23.61 -3.42 14.59
N ASP A 222 23.41 -3.83 13.37
CA ASP A 222 23.83 -3.10 12.18
C ASP A 222 22.64 -2.44 11.51
N PHE A 223 21.42 -3.02 11.67
CA PHE A 223 20.20 -2.52 11.04
C PHE A 223 18.96 -2.80 11.88
N VAL A 224 18.02 -1.86 11.88
CA VAL A 224 16.69 -2.00 12.51
C VAL A 224 15.60 -1.77 11.48
N ILE A 225 14.69 -2.73 11.37
CA ILE A 225 13.52 -2.66 10.47
C ILE A 225 12.26 -2.42 11.32
N MET A 226 11.58 -1.31 11.07
CA MET A 226 10.33 -0.98 11.74
C MET A 226 9.13 -1.51 10.93
N ALA A 227 8.35 -2.41 11.52
CA ALA A 227 7.14 -3.01 10.94
C ALA A 227 5.93 -2.78 11.87
N VAL A 228 5.75 -1.54 12.34
CA VAL A 228 4.75 -1.15 13.33
C VAL A 228 3.44 -0.64 12.73
N GLY A 229 3.24 -0.88 11.44
CA GLY A 229 2.05 -0.50 10.69
C GLY A 229 2.25 0.70 9.77
N SER A 230 1.23 0.99 8.99
CA SER A 230 1.18 2.07 8.02
C SER A 230 -0.16 2.81 8.09
N ALA A 231 -0.20 3.99 7.50
CA ALA A 231 -1.38 4.85 7.38
C ALA A 231 -1.51 5.36 5.93
N PRO A 232 -2.68 5.85 5.53
CA PRO A 232 -2.86 6.47 4.23
C PRO A 232 -1.93 7.66 4.01
N GLU A 233 -1.49 7.83 2.79
CA GLU A 233 -0.81 9.06 2.35
C GLU A 233 -1.82 10.19 2.18
N SER A 234 -1.47 11.40 2.64
CA SER A 234 -2.35 12.56 2.57
C SER A 234 -2.27 13.32 1.25
N ARG A 235 -1.35 12.99 0.35
CA ARG A 235 -1.05 13.77 -0.87
C ARG A 235 -2.28 14.14 -1.68
N ILE A 236 -3.11 13.16 -2.07
CA ILE A 236 -4.32 13.44 -2.86
C ILE A 236 -5.33 14.23 -2.05
N VAL A 237 -5.56 13.86 -0.79
CA VAL A 237 -6.52 14.54 0.08
C VAL A 237 -6.11 15.98 0.36
N SER A 238 -4.82 16.26 0.55
CA SER A 238 -4.32 17.62 0.81
C SER A 238 -4.36 18.54 -0.41
N THR A 239 -4.37 17.98 -1.62
CA THR A 239 -4.45 18.74 -2.89
C THR A 239 -5.83 18.74 -3.52
N THR A 240 -6.83 18.15 -2.84
CA THR A 240 -8.18 17.98 -3.35
C THR A 240 -9.21 18.38 -2.30
N THR A 241 -10.03 19.38 -2.57
CA THR A 241 -11.10 19.80 -1.64
C THR A 241 -12.28 18.81 -1.67
N GLY A 242 -12.93 18.63 -0.51
CA GLY A 242 -14.18 17.88 -0.39
C GLY A 242 -14.00 16.36 -0.24
N ILE A 243 -12.80 15.87 -0.01
CA ILE A 243 -12.54 14.48 0.40
C ILE A 243 -12.23 14.49 1.90
N ASP A 244 -13.15 14.00 2.70
CA ASP A 244 -12.99 13.91 4.15
C ASP A 244 -12.29 12.62 4.55
N VAL A 245 -11.57 12.67 5.65
CA VAL A 245 -10.87 11.55 6.27
C VAL A 245 -11.21 11.47 7.75
N ASP A 246 -11.01 10.29 8.34
CA ASP A 246 -11.09 10.12 9.79
C ASP A 246 -9.85 10.72 10.50
N ASP A 247 -9.83 10.64 11.83
CA ASP A 247 -8.74 11.12 12.70
C ASP A 247 -7.39 10.46 12.45
N ARG A 248 -7.38 9.32 11.73
CA ARG A 248 -6.18 8.57 11.34
C ARG A 248 -5.78 8.76 9.88
N GLY A 249 -6.58 9.49 9.11
CA GLY A 249 -6.34 9.79 7.70
C GLY A 249 -6.95 8.80 6.71
N TYR A 250 -7.82 7.89 7.16
CA TYR A 250 -8.56 6.99 6.27
C TYR A 250 -9.71 7.72 5.59
N VAL A 251 -9.89 7.50 4.29
CA VAL A 251 -10.90 8.18 3.49
C VAL A 251 -12.30 7.73 3.90
N LEU A 252 -13.19 8.69 4.15
CA LEU A 252 -14.59 8.42 4.47
C LEU A 252 -15.37 8.16 3.19
N THR A 253 -16.17 7.07 3.18
CA THR A 253 -16.99 6.67 2.04
C THR A 253 -18.45 6.49 2.44
N ARG A 254 -19.32 6.53 1.43
CA ARG A 254 -20.79 6.35 1.57
C ARG A 254 -21.17 4.91 1.21
N GLU A 255 -22.32 4.48 1.72
CA GLU A 255 -22.92 3.20 1.34
C GLU A 255 -23.68 3.25 0.00
N LYS A 256 -24.11 4.45 -0.42
CA LYS A 256 -24.88 4.64 -1.67
C LYS A 256 -24.50 5.93 -2.39
N PRO A 257 -23.88 5.87 -3.59
CA PRO A 257 -23.28 4.68 -4.21
C PRO A 257 -22.15 4.14 -3.33
N TYR A 258 -21.99 2.82 -3.27
CA TYR A 258 -20.98 2.19 -2.40
C TYR A 258 -19.57 2.65 -2.79
N GLY A 259 -18.79 3.03 -1.78
CA GLY A 259 -17.42 3.48 -1.95
C GLY A 259 -17.25 4.94 -2.41
N MET A 260 -18.32 5.68 -2.69
CA MET A 260 -18.20 7.11 -3.05
C MET A 260 -17.76 7.91 -1.81
N THR A 261 -16.73 8.74 -1.97
CA THR A 261 -16.24 9.63 -0.91
C THR A 261 -17.23 10.78 -0.63
N THR A 262 -16.87 11.68 0.26
CA THR A 262 -17.64 12.92 0.48
C THR A 262 -17.65 13.82 -0.77
N ARG A 263 -16.67 13.67 -1.66
CA ARG A 263 -16.62 14.36 -2.96
C ARG A 263 -17.35 13.55 -4.04
N LYS A 264 -18.32 14.18 -4.70
CA LYS A 264 -19.10 13.57 -5.79
C LYS A 264 -18.19 13.12 -6.93
N GLY A 265 -18.40 11.87 -7.42
CA GLY A 265 -17.63 11.28 -8.52
C GLY A 265 -16.28 10.72 -8.14
N VAL A 266 -15.85 10.90 -6.88
CA VAL A 266 -14.62 10.31 -6.35
C VAL A 266 -14.96 9.14 -5.43
N PHE A 267 -14.39 7.99 -5.72
CA PHE A 267 -14.58 6.74 -5.00
C PHE A 267 -13.27 6.31 -4.34
N ALA A 268 -13.34 5.53 -3.28
CA ALA A 268 -12.18 4.96 -2.62
C ALA A 268 -12.48 3.56 -2.11
N GLY A 269 -11.45 2.72 -2.00
CA GLY A 269 -11.59 1.35 -1.48
C GLY A 269 -10.24 0.70 -1.20
N GLY A 270 -10.29 -0.51 -0.62
CA GLY A 270 -9.11 -1.20 -0.12
C GLY A 270 -8.55 -0.54 1.14
N ASP A 271 -7.23 -0.64 1.35
CA ASP A 271 -6.58 -0.25 2.60
C ASP A 271 -6.65 1.26 2.91
N VAL A 272 -6.88 2.11 1.91
CA VAL A 272 -7.06 3.56 2.13
C VAL A 272 -8.36 3.90 2.87
N VAL A 273 -9.32 2.97 2.88
CA VAL A 273 -10.62 3.06 3.57
C VAL A 273 -10.69 2.09 4.74
N ASN A 274 -10.43 0.80 4.50
CA ASN A 274 -10.76 -0.31 5.40
C ASN A 274 -9.62 -0.73 6.35
N ARG A 275 -8.52 0.03 6.40
CA ARG A 275 -7.27 -0.31 7.08
C ARG A 275 -6.54 -1.52 6.45
N PRO A 276 -5.21 -1.61 6.63
CA PRO A 276 -4.43 -2.70 6.06
C PRO A 276 -4.95 -4.08 6.49
N SER A 277 -5.19 -4.93 5.50
CA SER A 277 -5.66 -6.29 5.73
C SER A 277 -5.06 -7.25 4.69
N THR A 278 -5.83 -8.20 4.17
CA THR A 278 -5.36 -9.12 3.15
C THR A 278 -5.69 -8.63 1.74
N VAL A 279 -4.91 -9.08 0.76
CA VAL A 279 -5.16 -8.84 -0.67
C VAL A 279 -6.59 -9.22 -1.05
N VAL A 280 -7.08 -10.38 -0.57
CA VAL A 280 -8.43 -10.88 -0.87
C VAL A 280 -9.52 -9.94 -0.35
N LEU A 281 -9.34 -9.37 0.85
CA LEU A 281 -10.30 -8.42 1.40
C LEU A 281 -10.32 -7.10 0.64
N ALA A 282 -9.16 -6.59 0.22
CA ALA A 282 -9.07 -5.41 -0.64
C ALA A 282 -9.74 -5.64 -2.00
N MET A 283 -9.56 -6.83 -2.61
CA MET A 283 -10.23 -7.20 -3.86
C MET A 283 -11.75 -7.34 -3.69
N ARG A 284 -12.21 -7.94 -2.57
CA ARG A 284 -13.64 -8.10 -2.28
C ARG A 284 -14.33 -6.73 -2.13
N ASP A 285 -13.73 -5.82 -1.39
CA ASP A 285 -14.22 -4.46 -1.23
C ASP A 285 -14.27 -3.74 -2.58
N ALA A 286 -13.21 -3.84 -3.36
CA ALA A 286 -13.08 -3.24 -4.68
C ALA A 286 -14.21 -3.67 -5.65
N LYS A 287 -14.66 -4.93 -5.61
CA LYS A 287 -15.78 -5.40 -6.43
C LYS A 287 -17.08 -4.65 -6.13
N GLN A 288 -17.37 -4.39 -4.85
CA GLN A 288 -18.55 -3.62 -4.46
C GLN A 288 -18.43 -2.16 -4.88
N VAL A 289 -17.22 -1.58 -4.80
CA VAL A 289 -16.97 -0.22 -5.28
C VAL A 289 -17.12 -0.13 -6.80
N ALA A 290 -16.67 -1.13 -7.56
CA ALA A 290 -16.86 -1.17 -9.01
C ALA A 290 -18.34 -1.10 -9.41
N GLU A 291 -19.21 -1.83 -8.71
CA GLU A 291 -20.67 -1.75 -8.91
C GLU A 291 -21.19 -0.33 -8.59
N GLY A 292 -20.71 0.29 -7.51
CA GLY A 292 -21.06 1.66 -7.13
C GLY A 292 -20.63 2.70 -8.18
N ILE A 293 -19.45 2.54 -8.77
CA ILE A 293 -18.96 3.40 -9.86
C ILE A 293 -19.83 3.22 -11.10
N ALA A 294 -20.09 1.98 -11.53
CA ALA A 294 -20.93 1.71 -12.71
C ALA A 294 -22.32 2.34 -12.57
N GLN A 295 -22.99 2.11 -11.45
CA GLN A 295 -24.31 2.70 -11.16
C GLN A 295 -24.28 4.24 -11.19
N TYR A 296 -23.25 4.86 -10.66
CA TYR A 296 -23.08 6.30 -10.64
C TYR A 296 -22.89 6.86 -12.06
N VAL A 297 -21.98 6.30 -12.85
CA VAL A 297 -21.69 6.76 -14.21
C VAL A 297 -22.91 6.59 -15.12
N ASP A 298 -23.61 5.46 -15.04
CA ASP A 298 -24.82 5.22 -15.81
C ASP A 298 -25.94 6.21 -15.45
N ALA A 299 -26.13 6.49 -14.16
CA ALA A 299 -27.09 7.48 -13.70
C ALA A 299 -26.75 8.90 -14.20
N MET A 300 -25.47 9.28 -14.20
CA MET A 300 -25.01 10.58 -14.69
C MET A 300 -25.25 10.71 -16.21
N LYS A 301 -24.92 9.68 -16.99
CA LYS A 301 -25.19 9.66 -18.46
C LYS A 301 -26.67 9.74 -18.78
N LEU A 302 -27.52 9.06 -18.00
CA LEU A 302 -28.98 9.15 -18.16
C LEU A 302 -29.48 10.56 -17.88
N MET A 303 -29.02 11.19 -16.78
CA MET A 303 -29.39 12.58 -16.46
C MET A 303 -28.96 13.55 -17.55
N GLU A 304 -27.78 13.42 -18.11
CA GLU A 304 -27.30 14.25 -19.20
C GLU A 304 -28.18 14.07 -20.48
N SER A 305 -28.56 12.83 -20.78
CA SER A 305 -29.42 12.55 -21.94
C SER A 305 -30.80 13.17 -21.77
N ILE A 306 -31.38 13.14 -20.56
CA ILE A 306 -32.68 13.79 -20.27
C ILE A 306 -32.55 15.30 -20.38
N ASN A 307 -31.48 15.91 -19.84
CA ASN A 307 -31.29 17.35 -19.92
C ASN A 307 -31.09 17.83 -21.39
N LYS A 308 -30.34 17.08 -22.19
CA LYS A 308 -30.18 17.38 -23.64
C LYS A 308 -31.48 17.13 -24.45
N GLY A 309 -32.29 16.14 -24.04
CA GLY A 309 -33.58 15.85 -24.67
C GLY A 309 -34.71 16.81 -24.24
N GLY A 310 -34.57 17.51 -23.11
CA GLY A 310 -35.50 18.53 -22.63
C GLY A 310 -35.48 19.84 -23.43
N GLU A 311 -34.54 20.02 -24.35
CA GLU A 311 -34.53 21.09 -25.37
C GLU A 311 -35.34 20.73 -26.63
N LEU A 312 -36.27 19.76 -26.54
CA LEU A 312 -37.18 19.45 -27.62
C LEU A 312 -38.16 20.61 -27.82
N LYS A 313 -37.89 21.42 -28.88
CA LYS A 313 -38.79 22.23 -29.71
C LYS A 313 -40.12 22.58 -29.05
N LYS A 314 -40.23 23.85 -28.64
CA LYS A 314 -41.55 24.51 -28.57
C LYS A 314 -42.25 24.35 -29.93
N PRO A 315 -43.54 23.93 -29.96
CA PRO A 315 -44.28 23.92 -31.19
C PRO A 315 -44.76 25.35 -31.48
N GLU A 316 -43.88 26.14 -32.02
CA GLU A 316 -44.26 27.40 -32.67
C GLU A 316 -43.76 27.33 -34.10
N ASP A 317 -44.77 27.42 -35.02
CA ASP A 317 -44.72 27.61 -36.47
C ASP A 317 -45.23 26.42 -37.29
N GLN A 318 -46.50 26.12 -37.08
CA GLN A 318 -47.40 25.76 -38.18
C GLN A 318 -48.49 26.83 -38.28
N LYS A 319 -48.22 27.81 -39.08
CA LYS A 319 -49.26 28.62 -39.76
C LYS A 319 -49.01 28.58 -41.25
#